data_137d005738148912061afdb61e47e6ea
#
_entry.id   137d005738148912061afdb61e47e6ea
#
_cell.length_a   1.000
_cell.length_b   1.000
_cell.length_c   1.000
_cell.angle_alpha   90.00
_cell.angle_beta   90.00
_cell.angle_gamma   90.00
#
_symmetry.space_group_name_H-M   'P 1'
#
loop_
_entity.id
_entity.type
_entity.pdbx_description
1 polymer ?
#
loop_
_entity_poly.entity_id
_entity_poly.type
_entity_poly.pdbx_seq_one_letter_code
_entity_poly.pdbx_strand_id
1 'polypeptide(L)'
;ENIIDSFGPGRVMFRNTRKALKGFPKRQPVLHPLDPTADDNTPFDQKIAWLVEWLSEHRDEKVLLICRTRSLVEEIYQAVQEQVNLNLSQFHEGLNLIQRDRQAAYFADPEGARVLLCSEIGSEGRNFQFAHYLILWDLPENPELVEQRIGRLDRIGQTDTIHIHLPYIPGTSEEVWVQFYNQGVGIFNNPVPTALILA
;
A
#
# COMPACT_ATOMS: atom_id res chain seq x y z
N GLU A 1 27.25 14.99 -32.46
CA GLU A 1 27.39 16.42 -32.10
C GLU A 1 26.94 16.59 -30.67
N ASN A 2 27.91 16.85 -29.80
CA ASN A 2 27.67 17.08 -28.37
C ASN A 2 27.10 18.47 -28.19
N ILE A 3 25.85 18.57 -27.79
CA ILE A 3 25.30 19.81 -27.27
C ILE A 3 25.82 19.93 -25.83
N ILE A 4 26.92 20.63 -25.66
CA ILE A 4 27.41 21.04 -24.33
C ILE A 4 26.50 22.18 -23.90
N ASP A 5 25.73 21.91 -22.85
CA ASP A 5 24.86 22.89 -22.23
C ASP A 5 25.69 24.03 -21.63
N SER A 6 25.46 25.26 -22.08
CA SER A 6 26.25 26.44 -21.72
C SER A 6 25.91 27.04 -20.36
N PHE A 7 25.19 26.31 -19.52
CA PHE A 7 24.74 26.72 -18.19
C PHE A 7 25.20 25.76 -17.06
N GLY A 8 26.51 25.71 -16.82
CA GLY A 8 27.09 25.02 -15.64
C GLY A 8 27.04 23.50 -15.69
N PRO A 9 27.60 22.78 -14.69
CA PRO A 9 27.58 21.32 -14.66
C PRO A 9 26.15 20.81 -14.47
N GLY A 10 25.48 20.59 -15.59
CA GLY A 10 24.16 20.00 -15.61
C GLY A 10 24.18 18.65 -14.93
N ARG A 11 23.52 18.52 -13.80
CA ARG A 11 23.16 17.22 -13.26
C ARG A 11 22.18 16.57 -14.24
N VAL A 12 22.70 15.74 -15.14
CA VAL A 12 21.88 14.88 -15.97
C VAL A 12 21.25 13.86 -15.01
N MET A 13 20.04 14.16 -14.57
CA MET A 13 19.21 13.17 -13.89
C MET A 13 18.75 12.17 -14.95
N PHE A 14 19.45 11.05 -15.05
CA PHE A 14 18.92 9.88 -15.73
C PHE A 14 17.71 9.39 -14.93
N ARG A 15 16.50 9.81 -15.30
CA ARG A 15 15.27 9.13 -14.87
C ARG A 15 15.25 7.77 -15.59
N ASN A 16 15.85 6.77 -14.95
CA ASN A 16 15.65 5.40 -15.39
C ASN A 16 14.16 5.09 -15.25
N THR A 17 13.46 5.00 -16.38
CA THR A 17 12.08 4.52 -16.37
C THR A 17 12.08 3.07 -15.93
N ARG A 18 11.26 2.70 -14.96
CA ARG A 18 11.14 1.32 -14.43
C ARG A 18 10.97 0.27 -15.54
N LYS A 19 10.36 0.63 -16.68
CA LYS A 19 10.25 -0.25 -17.87
C LYS A 19 11.59 -0.68 -18.47
N ALA A 20 12.65 0.10 -18.27
CA ALA A 20 14.00 -0.23 -18.76
C ALA A 20 14.80 -1.07 -17.76
N LEU A 21 14.37 -1.18 -16.50
CA LEU A 21 15.03 -1.92 -15.45
C LEU A 21 14.38 -3.30 -15.31
N LYS A 22 15.15 -4.36 -15.58
CA LYS A 22 14.76 -5.74 -15.28
C LYS A 22 14.88 -5.96 -13.75
N GLY A 23 13.96 -6.73 -13.16
CA GLY A 23 14.06 -7.17 -11.77
C GLY A 23 13.04 -6.55 -10.80
N PHE A 24 11.98 -5.91 -11.32
CA PHE A 24 10.81 -5.57 -10.51
C PHE A 24 9.81 -6.72 -10.47
N PRO A 25 9.09 -6.89 -9.35
CA PRO A 25 8.07 -7.92 -9.20
C PRO A 25 6.86 -7.62 -10.09
N LYS A 26 6.09 -8.67 -10.38
CA LYS A 26 4.78 -8.53 -11.00
C LYS A 26 3.81 -7.96 -9.97
N ARG A 27 2.92 -7.05 -10.39
CA ARG A 27 1.79 -6.56 -9.62
C ARG A 27 0.52 -7.31 -10.02
N GLN A 28 -0.27 -7.70 -9.04
CA GLN A 28 -1.56 -8.38 -9.24
C GLN A 28 -2.63 -7.72 -8.37
N PRO A 29 -3.53 -6.91 -8.95
CA PRO A 29 -4.66 -6.37 -8.22
C PRO A 29 -5.70 -7.45 -7.94
N VAL A 30 -6.28 -7.39 -6.74
CA VAL A 30 -7.42 -8.20 -6.29
C VAL A 30 -8.48 -7.27 -5.76
N LEU A 31 -9.57 -7.13 -6.49
CA LEU A 31 -10.68 -6.24 -6.15
C LEU A 31 -11.66 -6.97 -5.22
N HIS A 32 -12.04 -6.31 -4.13
CA HIS A 32 -13.00 -6.83 -3.16
C HIS A 32 -14.20 -5.89 -3.05
N PRO A 33 -15.20 -6.00 -3.94
CA PRO A 33 -16.47 -5.29 -3.78
C PRO A 33 -17.20 -5.84 -2.57
N LEU A 34 -17.44 -5.00 -1.56
CA LEU A 34 -18.16 -5.37 -0.36
C LEU A 34 -19.67 -5.11 -0.55
N ASP A 35 -20.51 -5.87 0.14
CA ASP A 35 -21.97 -5.74 -0.03
C ASP A 35 -22.49 -4.44 0.63
N PRO A 36 -22.97 -3.45 -0.15
CA PRO A 36 -23.47 -2.20 0.41
C PRO A 36 -24.79 -2.38 1.19
N THR A 37 -25.46 -3.54 1.08
CA THR A 37 -26.74 -3.83 1.69
C THR A 37 -26.64 -4.71 2.94
N ALA A 38 -25.42 -5.15 3.29
CA ALA A 38 -25.20 -6.00 4.45
C ALA A 38 -25.44 -5.21 5.75
N ASP A 39 -26.66 -5.35 6.28
CA ASP A 39 -27.15 -4.84 7.56
C ASP A 39 -26.80 -3.36 7.90
N ASP A 40 -27.26 -2.85 9.03
CA ASP A 40 -26.99 -1.49 9.53
C ASP A 40 -25.50 -1.16 9.80
N ASN A 41 -24.58 -1.95 9.23
CA ASN A 41 -23.14 -1.79 9.38
C ASN A 41 -22.60 -0.61 8.57
N THR A 42 -21.75 0.17 9.19
CA THR A 42 -21.04 1.25 8.49
C THR A 42 -20.08 0.69 7.43
N PRO A 43 -19.67 1.49 6.42
CA PRO A 43 -18.60 1.12 5.50
C PRO A 43 -17.29 0.66 6.20
N PHE A 44 -16.99 1.24 7.34
CA PHE A 44 -15.85 0.85 8.16
C PHE A 44 -16.04 -0.57 8.74
N ASP A 45 -17.20 -0.87 9.34
CA ASP A 45 -17.48 -2.18 9.94
C ASP A 45 -17.46 -3.29 8.88
N GLN A 46 -17.98 -3.03 7.69
CA GLN A 46 -17.92 -3.98 6.57
C GLN A 46 -16.49 -4.28 6.14
N LYS A 47 -15.64 -3.25 6.05
CA LYS A 47 -14.20 -3.43 5.74
C LYS A 47 -13.46 -4.18 6.84
N ILE A 48 -13.79 -3.93 8.11
CA ILE A 48 -13.20 -4.67 9.24
C ILE A 48 -13.62 -6.15 9.19
N ALA A 49 -14.89 -6.45 8.98
CA ALA A 49 -15.38 -7.81 8.86
C ALA A 49 -14.67 -8.56 7.71
N TRP A 50 -14.57 -7.94 6.53
CA TRP A 50 -13.82 -8.47 5.42
C TRP A 50 -12.32 -8.70 5.77
N LEU A 51 -11.69 -7.73 6.43
CA LEU A 51 -10.27 -7.82 6.79
C LEU A 51 -10.02 -9.00 7.74
N VAL A 52 -10.86 -9.16 8.74
CA VAL A 52 -10.75 -10.25 9.72
C VAL A 52 -10.93 -11.62 9.04
N GLU A 53 -11.91 -11.77 8.17
CA GLU A 53 -12.13 -12.98 7.38
C GLU A 53 -10.93 -13.26 6.47
N TRP A 54 -10.48 -12.27 5.71
CA TRP A 54 -9.34 -12.39 4.82
C TRP A 54 -8.05 -12.79 5.58
N LEU A 55 -7.78 -12.18 6.73
CA LEU A 55 -6.63 -12.52 7.58
C LEU A 55 -6.71 -13.94 8.14
N SER A 56 -7.92 -14.46 8.35
CA SER A 56 -8.12 -15.84 8.82
C SER A 56 -7.77 -16.89 7.77
N GLU A 57 -7.95 -16.54 6.49
CA GLU A 57 -7.65 -17.39 5.34
C GLU A 57 -6.16 -17.35 4.96
N HIS A 58 -5.46 -16.23 5.24
CA HIS A 58 -4.07 -15.99 4.85
C HIS A 58 -3.13 -15.99 6.08
N ARG A 59 -3.17 -17.06 6.89
CA ARG A 59 -2.56 -17.10 8.22
C ARG A 59 -1.03 -16.95 8.25
N ASP A 60 -0.35 -17.39 7.21
CA ASP A 60 1.12 -17.43 7.17
C ASP A 60 1.74 -16.22 6.46
N GLU A 61 0.91 -15.28 6.01
CA GLU A 61 1.36 -14.17 5.19
C GLU A 61 1.67 -12.92 6.00
N LYS A 62 2.75 -12.22 5.62
CA LYS A 62 3.05 -10.87 6.10
C LYS A 62 2.31 -9.84 5.25
N VAL A 63 1.52 -8.99 5.88
CA VAL A 63 0.61 -8.06 5.22
C VAL A 63 0.94 -6.64 5.59
N LEU A 64 1.15 -5.79 4.58
CA LEU A 64 1.23 -4.34 4.74
C LEU A 64 -0.15 -3.73 4.42
N LEU A 65 -0.77 -3.08 5.40
CA LEU A 65 -1.99 -2.31 5.18
C LEU A 65 -1.65 -0.83 5.27
N ILE A 66 -2.02 -0.07 4.25
CA ILE A 66 -1.82 1.38 4.21
C ILE A 66 -3.16 2.10 4.13
N CYS A 67 -3.34 3.08 5.00
CA CYS A 67 -4.48 3.98 5.00
C CYS A 67 -4.03 5.45 5.08
N ARG A 68 -4.98 6.39 4.95
CA ARG A 68 -4.67 7.81 4.82
C ARG A 68 -4.10 8.44 6.10
N THR A 69 -4.68 8.13 7.26
CA THR A 69 -4.42 8.87 8.50
C THR A 69 -4.01 7.99 9.66
N ARG A 70 -3.32 8.60 10.63
CA ARG A 70 -2.99 7.98 11.90
C ARG A 70 -4.24 7.51 12.66
N SER A 71 -5.27 8.34 12.76
CA SER A 71 -6.50 7.96 13.49
C SER A 71 -7.10 6.68 12.92
N LEU A 72 -7.12 6.56 11.59
CA LEU A 72 -7.62 5.37 10.92
C LEU A 72 -6.76 4.13 11.19
N VAL A 73 -5.43 4.28 11.31
CA VAL A 73 -4.55 3.19 11.76
C VAL A 73 -4.94 2.71 13.15
N GLU A 74 -5.13 3.67 14.08
CA GLU A 74 -5.48 3.36 15.47
C GLU A 74 -6.88 2.71 15.57
N GLU A 75 -7.86 3.19 14.81
CA GLU A 75 -9.22 2.62 14.75
C GLU A 75 -9.23 1.20 14.17
N ILE A 76 -8.52 0.97 13.05
CA ILE A 76 -8.41 -0.38 12.45
C ILE A 76 -7.70 -1.33 13.42
N TYR A 77 -6.61 -0.88 14.05
CA TYR A 77 -5.88 -1.69 15.02
C TYR A 77 -6.78 -2.16 16.14
N GLN A 78 -7.54 -1.24 16.73
CA GLN A 78 -8.46 -1.53 17.83
C GLN A 78 -9.55 -2.51 17.39
N ALA A 79 -10.22 -2.22 16.27
CA ALA A 79 -11.32 -3.03 15.77
C ALA A 79 -10.90 -4.47 15.40
N VAL A 80 -9.68 -4.65 14.87
CA VAL A 80 -9.15 -5.99 14.58
C VAL A 80 -8.76 -6.72 15.87
N GLN A 81 -8.11 -6.04 16.84
CA GLN A 81 -7.72 -6.63 18.11
C GLN A 81 -8.92 -7.13 18.95
N GLU A 82 -10.06 -6.44 18.83
CA GLU A 82 -11.30 -6.85 19.53
C GLU A 82 -11.91 -8.13 18.95
N GLN A 83 -11.65 -8.45 17.68
CA GLN A 83 -12.25 -9.58 16.99
C GLN A 83 -11.33 -10.80 16.89
N VAL A 84 -10.02 -10.59 16.80
CA VAL A 84 -9.05 -11.67 16.61
C VAL A 84 -7.79 -11.47 17.44
N ASN A 85 -7.27 -12.57 17.96
CA ASN A 85 -5.96 -12.58 18.65
C ASN A 85 -4.84 -12.71 17.60
N LEU A 86 -4.38 -11.59 17.10
CA LEU A 86 -3.38 -11.50 16.05
C LEU A 86 -2.27 -10.51 16.42
N ASN A 87 -1.02 -10.86 16.13
CA ASN A 87 0.10 -9.95 16.29
C ASN A 87 0.07 -8.86 15.23
N LEU A 88 -0.23 -7.63 15.64
CA LEU A 88 -0.30 -6.44 14.81
C LEU A 88 0.82 -5.46 15.19
N SER A 89 1.29 -4.71 14.21
CA SER A 89 2.17 -3.56 14.37
C SER A 89 1.52 -2.31 13.81
N GLN A 90 1.88 -1.15 14.35
CA GLN A 90 1.46 0.15 13.86
C GLN A 90 2.67 0.97 13.41
N PHE A 91 2.50 1.76 12.36
CA PHE A 91 3.54 2.62 11.84
C PHE A 91 2.95 3.94 11.33
N HIS A 92 3.04 4.98 12.15
CA HIS A 92 2.45 6.27 11.85
C HIS A 92 3.28 7.43 12.44
N GLU A 93 2.99 8.65 12.04
CA GLU A 93 3.70 9.87 12.42
C GLU A 93 3.64 10.20 13.92
N GLY A 94 2.67 9.65 14.65
CA GLY A 94 2.57 9.80 16.11
C GLY A 94 3.62 9.02 16.90
N LEU A 95 4.29 8.04 16.27
CA LEU A 95 5.37 7.28 16.88
C LEU A 95 6.70 8.01 16.70
N ASN A 96 7.55 8.03 17.73
CA ASN A 96 8.92 8.50 17.60
C ASN A 96 9.78 7.51 16.79
N LEU A 97 11.00 7.92 16.41
CA LEU A 97 11.87 7.11 15.54
C LEU A 97 12.17 5.72 16.13
N ILE A 98 12.47 5.65 17.42
CA ILE A 98 12.78 4.38 18.12
C ILE A 98 11.55 3.46 18.11
N GLN A 99 10.37 4.00 18.35
CA GLN A 99 9.13 3.24 18.31
C GLN A 99 8.86 2.70 16.90
N ARG A 100 9.03 3.53 15.86
CA ARG A 100 8.89 3.10 14.46
C ARG A 100 9.87 1.99 14.11
N ASP A 101 11.12 2.12 14.52
CA ASP A 101 12.13 1.08 14.28
C ASP A 101 11.77 -0.25 14.95
N ARG A 102 11.26 -0.20 16.19
CA ARG A 102 10.78 -1.40 16.90
C ARG A 102 9.59 -2.05 16.19
N GLN A 103 8.61 -1.26 15.77
CA GLN A 103 7.43 -1.77 15.06
C GLN A 103 7.82 -2.40 13.71
N ALA A 104 8.71 -1.76 12.96
CA ALA A 104 9.23 -2.31 11.71
C ALA A 104 10.04 -3.59 11.92
N ALA A 105 10.88 -3.65 12.94
CA ALA A 105 11.63 -4.85 13.31
C ALA A 105 10.70 -5.99 13.73
N TYR A 106 9.66 -5.69 14.51
CA TYR A 106 8.67 -6.68 14.92
C TYR A 106 7.86 -7.23 13.74
N PHE A 107 7.58 -6.39 12.73
CA PHE A 107 6.94 -6.85 11.50
C PHE A 107 7.90 -7.70 10.63
N ALA A 108 9.20 -7.38 10.63
CA ALA A 108 10.20 -8.14 9.88
C ALA A 108 10.53 -9.50 10.52
N ASP A 109 10.31 -9.66 11.82
CA ASP A 109 10.53 -10.92 12.51
C ASP A 109 9.51 -11.97 12.03
N PRO A 110 9.94 -13.18 11.60
CA PRO A 110 9.03 -14.25 11.20
C PRO A 110 7.97 -14.59 12.25
N GLU A 111 8.34 -14.60 13.54
CA GLU A 111 7.45 -14.87 14.68
C GLU A 111 6.76 -13.60 15.22
N GLY A 112 7.04 -12.46 14.63
CA GLY A 112 6.52 -11.17 15.05
C GLY A 112 5.14 -10.83 14.48
N ALA A 113 4.91 -9.53 14.26
CA ALA A 113 3.64 -9.06 13.73
C ALA A 113 3.37 -9.61 12.32
N ARG A 114 2.15 -10.07 12.10
CA ARG A 114 1.67 -10.51 10.78
C ARG A 114 1.24 -9.33 9.91
N VAL A 115 0.65 -8.32 10.52
CA VAL A 115 0.14 -7.15 9.82
C VAL A 115 0.84 -5.91 10.35
N LEU A 116 1.32 -5.08 9.43
CA LEU A 116 1.77 -3.73 9.72
C LEU A 116 0.75 -2.74 9.18
N LEU A 117 0.09 -2.02 10.09
CA LEU A 117 -0.86 -0.96 9.77
C LEU A 117 -0.10 0.37 9.64
N CYS A 118 -0.09 0.98 8.46
CA CYS A 118 0.65 2.21 8.18
C CYS A 118 -0.26 3.37 7.82
N SER A 119 0.03 4.55 8.37
CA SER A 119 -0.42 5.80 7.77
C SER A 119 0.43 6.16 6.56
N GLU A 120 -0.09 7.02 5.69
CA GLU A 120 0.63 7.48 4.50
C GLU A 120 1.97 8.14 4.85
N ILE A 121 1.95 9.10 5.77
CA ILE A 121 3.14 9.82 6.24
C ILE A 121 4.08 8.88 7.01
N GLY A 122 3.52 8.02 7.87
CA GLY A 122 4.30 7.09 8.68
C GLY A 122 5.15 6.15 7.83
N SER A 123 4.61 5.65 6.72
CA SER A 123 5.29 4.69 5.84
C SER A 123 6.40 5.30 4.97
N GLU A 124 6.53 6.61 4.90
CA GLU A 124 7.48 7.29 4.03
C GLU A 124 8.93 6.87 4.29
N GLY A 125 9.68 6.62 3.21
CA GLY A 125 11.10 6.24 3.27
C GLY A 125 11.40 4.80 3.71
N ARG A 126 10.41 4.01 4.12
CA ARG A 126 10.60 2.60 4.54
C ARG A 126 10.38 1.63 3.39
N ASN A 127 10.98 0.46 3.51
CA ASN A 127 10.92 -0.64 2.56
C ASN A 127 10.57 -1.93 3.28
N PHE A 128 9.55 -2.64 2.79
CA PHE A 128 9.05 -3.90 3.35
C PHE A 128 9.01 -4.99 2.28
N GLN A 129 10.05 -5.11 1.46
CA GLN A 129 10.12 -6.01 0.31
C GLN A 129 10.02 -7.50 0.64
N PHE A 130 10.08 -7.88 1.92
CA PHE A 130 9.84 -9.25 2.38
C PHE A 130 8.35 -9.60 2.45
N ALA A 131 7.45 -8.61 2.43
CA ALA A 131 6.02 -8.81 2.36
C ALA A 131 5.54 -8.78 0.90
N HIS A 132 4.54 -9.61 0.57
CA HIS A 132 4.02 -9.75 -0.79
C HIS A 132 2.55 -9.31 -0.89
N TYR A 133 1.91 -9.08 0.24
CA TYR A 133 0.51 -8.68 0.33
C TYR A 133 0.40 -7.23 0.78
N LEU A 134 -0.21 -6.41 -0.05
CA LEU A 134 -0.52 -5.02 0.20
C LEU A 134 -2.04 -4.84 0.22
N ILE A 135 -2.57 -4.29 1.30
CA ILE A 135 -3.95 -3.84 1.38
C ILE A 135 -3.97 -2.31 1.32
N LEU A 136 -4.62 -1.75 0.33
CA LEU A 136 -4.90 -0.33 0.24
C LEU A 136 -6.31 -0.08 0.79
N TRP A 137 -6.36 0.34 2.06
CA TRP A 137 -7.62 0.56 2.77
C TRP A 137 -8.48 1.65 2.16
N ASP A 138 -7.83 2.68 1.70
CA ASP A 138 -8.39 3.80 0.93
C ASP A 138 -7.45 4.17 -0.22
N LEU A 139 -7.95 4.92 -1.19
CA LEU A 139 -7.17 5.40 -2.31
C LEU A 139 -7.06 6.93 -2.27
N PRO A 140 -5.83 7.49 -2.34
CA PRO A 140 -5.66 8.93 -2.48
C PRO A 140 -6.05 9.39 -3.89
N GLU A 141 -6.43 10.65 -4.03
CA GLU A 141 -6.74 11.26 -5.33
C GLU A 141 -5.50 11.46 -6.21
N ASN A 142 -4.32 11.56 -5.59
CA ASN A 142 -3.06 11.72 -6.30
C ASN A 142 -2.46 10.36 -6.68
N PRO A 143 -2.33 10.04 -7.98
CA PRO A 143 -1.74 8.78 -8.45
C PRO A 143 -0.29 8.56 -7.98
N GLU A 144 0.47 9.63 -7.75
CA GLU A 144 1.84 9.54 -7.26
C GLU A 144 1.87 8.91 -5.85
N LEU A 145 0.90 9.26 -5.00
CA LEU A 145 0.78 8.66 -3.67
C LEU A 145 0.40 7.17 -3.75
N VAL A 146 -0.44 6.78 -4.71
CA VAL A 146 -0.74 5.36 -4.96
C VAL A 146 0.53 4.60 -5.35
N GLU A 147 1.33 5.15 -6.29
CA GLU A 147 2.63 4.58 -6.66
C GLU A 147 3.60 4.51 -5.49
N GLN A 148 3.64 5.52 -4.64
CA GLN A 148 4.48 5.53 -3.44
C GLN A 148 4.06 4.43 -2.45
N ARG A 149 2.75 4.22 -2.24
CA ARG A 149 2.23 3.13 -1.39
C ARG A 149 2.63 1.75 -1.93
N ILE A 150 2.42 1.50 -3.22
CA ILE A 150 2.82 0.24 -3.86
C ILE A 150 4.34 0.06 -3.81
N GLY A 151 5.09 1.14 -4.00
CA GLY A 151 6.54 1.17 -3.96
C GLY A 151 7.16 0.78 -2.62
N ARG A 152 6.38 0.57 -1.55
CA ARG A 152 6.88 0.02 -0.28
C ARG A 152 7.27 -1.44 -0.41
N LEU A 153 6.60 -2.18 -1.29
CA LEU A 153 6.87 -3.59 -1.58
C LEU A 153 7.53 -3.76 -2.94
N ASP A 154 7.17 -2.93 -3.93
CA ASP A 154 7.63 -3.00 -5.32
C ASP A 154 9.04 -2.40 -5.46
N ARG A 155 10.05 -3.24 -5.20
CA ARG A 155 11.46 -2.86 -5.22
C ARG A 155 12.30 -3.84 -6.05
N ILE A 156 13.42 -3.33 -6.57
CA ILE A 156 14.44 -4.17 -7.22
C ILE A 156 14.92 -5.22 -6.22
N GLY A 157 14.93 -6.49 -6.67
CA GLY A 157 15.31 -7.63 -5.83
C GLY A 157 14.14 -8.39 -5.21
N GLN A 158 12.93 -7.84 -5.24
CA GLN A 158 11.71 -8.59 -4.97
C GLN A 158 11.41 -9.49 -6.17
N THR A 159 11.29 -10.79 -5.95
CA THR A 159 11.03 -11.79 -7.01
C THR A 159 9.59 -12.25 -7.05
N ASP A 160 8.90 -12.17 -5.91
CA ASP A 160 7.54 -12.66 -5.78
C ASP A 160 6.50 -11.63 -6.24
N THR A 161 5.38 -12.12 -6.73
CA THR A 161 4.26 -11.27 -7.15
C THR A 161 3.72 -10.48 -5.97
N ILE A 162 3.51 -9.18 -6.14
CA ILE A 162 2.85 -8.35 -5.15
C ILE A 162 1.35 -8.38 -5.39
N HIS A 163 0.62 -8.90 -4.41
CA HIS A 163 -0.84 -8.95 -4.40
C HIS A 163 -1.38 -7.66 -3.78
N ILE A 164 -2.11 -6.87 -4.57
CA ILE A 164 -2.66 -5.57 -4.14
C ILE A 164 -4.16 -5.74 -3.93
N HIS A 165 -4.57 -5.81 -2.66
CA HIS A 165 -5.96 -5.99 -2.27
C HIS A 165 -6.65 -4.64 -2.07
N LEU A 166 -7.81 -4.49 -2.68
CA LEU A 166 -8.59 -3.24 -2.77
C LEU A 166 -10.02 -3.48 -2.28
N PRO A 167 -10.28 -3.42 -0.96
CA PRO A 167 -11.64 -3.47 -0.44
C PRO A 167 -12.35 -2.14 -0.71
N TYR A 168 -13.54 -2.18 -1.28
CA TYR A 168 -14.33 -0.98 -1.57
C TYR A 168 -15.83 -1.25 -1.50
N ILE A 169 -16.61 -0.21 -1.24
CA ILE A 169 -18.07 -0.27 -1.24
C ILE A 169 -18.57 0.15 -2.63
N PRO A 170 -19.25 -0.75 -3.37
CA PRO A 170 -19.87 -0.43 -4.64
C PRO A 170 -20.90 0.72 -4.53
N GLY A 171 -21.00 1.54 -5.58
CA GLY A 171 -21.89 2.70 -5.61
C GLY A 171 -21.38 3.93 -4.88
N THR A 172 -20.17 3.88 -4.33
CA THR A 172 -19.52 5.01 -3.63
C THR A 172 -18.37 5.61 -4.44
N SER A 173 -17.80 6.72 -3.94
CA SER A 173 -16.59 7.32 -4.51
C SER A 173 -15.38 6.37 -4.48
N GLU A 174 -15.36 5.39 -3.58
CA GLU A 174 -14.28 4.39 -3.53
C GLU A 174 -14.24 3.56 -4.82
N GLU A 175 -15.41 3.11 -5.30
CA GLU A 175 -15.50 2.37 -6.56
C GLU A 175 -14.97 3.19 -7.73
N VAL A 176 -15.33 4.48 -7.79
CA VAL A 176 -14.87 5.38 -8.85
C VAL A 176 -13.34 5.44 -8.88
N TRP A 177 -12.69 5.60 -7.73
CA TRP A 177 -11.22 5.62 -7.64
C TRP A 177 -10.59 4.28 -7.97
N VAL A 178 -11.17 3.16 -7.49
CA VAL A 178 -10.70 1.81 -7.82
C VAL A 178 -10.75 1.58 -9.33
N GLN A 179 -11.86 1.90 -9.98
CA GLN A 179 -12.02 1.73 -11.43
C GLN A 179 -11.09 2.67 -12.21
N PHE A 180 -10.98 3.93 -11.81
CA PHE A 180 -10.08 4.90 -12.43
C PHE A 180 -8.63 4.42 -12.41
N TYR A 181 -8.14 3.97 -11.27
CA TYR A 181 -6.77 3.49 -11.12
C TYR A 181 -6.53 2.13 -11.78
N ASN A 182 -7.50 1.23 -11.74
CA ASN A 182 -7.36 -0.11 -12.29
C ASN A 182 -7.51 -0.13 -13.82
N GLN A 183 -8.57 0.47 -14.34
CA GLN A 183 -8.92 0.42 -15.77
C GLN A 183 -8.39 1.65 -16.53
N GLY A 184 -8.50 2.84 -15.95
CA GLY A 184 -8.09 4.08 -16.59
C GLY A 184 -6.57 4.24 -16.64
N VAL A 185 -5.92 4.21 -15.49
CA VAL A 185 -4.47 4.44 -15.37
C VAL A 185 -3.65 3.14 -15.47
N GLY A 186 -4.23 2.01 -15.03
CA GLY A 186 -3.55 0.71 -15.00
C GLY A 186 -2.44 0.59 -13.95
N ILE A 187 -2.46 1.45 -12.91
CA ILE A 187 -1.39 1.62 -11.91
C ILE A 187 -1.15 0.33 -11.09
N PHE A 188 -2.19 -0.46 -10.87
CA PHE A 188 -2.07 -1.70 -10.10
C PHE A 188 -1.46 -2.85 -10.90
N ASN A 189 -1.38 -2.74 -12.21
CA ASN A 189 -0.79 -3.77 -13.06
C ASN A 189 0.64 -3.39 -13.49
N ASN A 190 0.88 -2.09 -13.72
CA ASN A 190 2.16 -1.59 -14.20
C ASN A 190 2.54 -0.29 -13.47
N PRO A 191 3.82 -0.08 -13.19
CA PRO A 191 4.30 1.20 -12.71
C PRO A 191 3.98 2.32 -13.70
N VAL A 192 3.38 3.40 -13.22
CA VAL A 192 3.06 4.57 -14.08
C VAL A 192 4.21 5.56 -14.01
N PRO A 193 4.78 5.98 -15.17
CA PRO A 193 5.80 7.02 -15.19
C PRO A 193 5.24 8.34 -14.66
N THR A 194 5.96 8.99 -13.75
CA THR A 194 5.57 10.28 -13.14
C THR A 194 5.24 11.36 -14.20
N ALA A 195 5.81 11.27 -15.39
CA ALA A 195 5.54 12.19 -16.49
C ALA A 195 4.12 12.10 -17.08
N LEU A 196 3.43 10.96 -16.91
CA LEU A 196 2.04 10.77 -17.35
C LEU A 196 1.01 11.20 -16.29
N ILE A 197 1.47 11.47 -15.07
CA ILE A 197 0.62 11.87 -13.95
C ILE A 197 0.40 13.39 -13.91
N LEU A 198 1.28 14.14 -14.58
CA LEU A 198 1.30 15.62 -14.58
C LEU A 198 0.76 16.22 -15.90
N ALA A 199 0.23 15.44 -16.79
CA ALA A 199 -0.39 15.88 -18.04
C ALA A 199 -1.92 15.87 -17.94
#